data_5b285b7077d32286082d62a456a052ab
#
_entry.id   5b285b7077d32286082d62a456a052ab
#
_cell.length_a   1.000
_cell.length_b   1.000
_cell.length_c   1.000
_cell.angle_alpha   90.00
_cell.angle_beta   90.00
_cell.angle_gamma   90.00
#
_symmetry.space_group_name_H-M   'P 1'
#
loop_
_entity.id
_entity.type
_entity.pdbx_description
1 polymer ?
#
loop_
_entity_poly.entity_id
_entity_poly.type
_entity_poly.pdbx_seq_one_letter_code
_entity_poly.pdbx_strand_id
1 'polypeptide(L)'
;MQFIYLNIVRFTWFLGALSILFLDKLDFQRKINQIGNSGFDVVMRYLTHAGDGIFALLVLIALLFIRIKTALIALISFGLTAGIVQLLKHTFFKTMKRPYYFLQSDADFRFIEDFTYHTSNSFPSGHSASIFAICTVIAYQYKSKLSIQLILVIFAILVALTRVYLCQHFLQDIIAGSLIGTLIAYYASIFLEPKWNHLDKPLRLNE
;
A
#
# COMPACT_ATOMS: atom_id res chain seq x y z
N MET A 1 -15.76 14.95 13.79
CA MET A 1 -16.07 14.23 12.55
C MET A 1 -15.28 12.92 12.54
N GLN A 2 -15.92 11.77 12.33
CA GLN A 2 -15.24 10.48 12.38
C GLN A 2 -14.37 10.29 11.13
N PHE A 3 -13.11 9.89 11.32
CA PHE A 3 -12.21 9.55 10.22
C PHE A 3 -12.40 8.06 9.84
N ILE A 4 -13.45 7.80 9.04
CA ILE A 4 -13.91 6.45 8.68
C ILE A 4 -12.82 5.64 7.99
N TYR A 5 -12.04 6.28 7.11
CA TYR A 5 -10.88 5.65 6.48
C TYR A 5 -10.00 4.94 7.51
N LEU A 6 -9.57 5.64 8.56
CA LEU A 6 -8.68 5.08 9.57
C LEU A 6 -9.35 3.97 10.40
N ASN A 7 -10.65 4.07 10.65
CA ASN A 7 -11.38 3.02 11.36
C ASN A 7 -11.45 1.73 10.55
N ILE A 8 -11.69 1.83 9.23
CA ILE A 8 -11.66 0.66 8.34
C ILE A 8 -10.25 0.07 8.27
N VAL A 9 -9.21 0.91 8.14
CA VAL A 9 -7.82 0.43 8.12
C VAL A 9 -7.47 -0.29 9.42
N ARG A 10 -7.85 0.24 10.58
CA ARG A 10 -7.64 -0.44 11.89
C ARG A 10 -8.37 -1.78 11.96
N PHE A 11 -9.60 -1.84 11.44
CA PHE A 11 -10.37 -3.07 11.38
C PHE A 11 -9.70 -4.11 10.46
N THR A 12 -9.15 -3.68 9.31
CA THR A 12 -8.39 -4.62 8.45
C THR A 12 -7.11 -5.11 9.12
N TRP A 13 -6.41 -4.28 9.90
CA TRP A 13 -5.26 -4.73 10.69
C TRP A 13 -5.65 -5.76 11.75
N PHE A 14 -6.78 -5.53 12.43
CA PHE A 14 -7.30 -6.48 13.42
C PHE A 14 -7.64 -7.83 12.78
N LEU A 15 -8.38 -7.84 11.67
CA LEU A 15 -8.70 -9.06 10.92
C LEU A 15 -7.43 -9.74 10.40
N GLY A 16 -6.47 -8.97 9.89
CA GLY A 16 -5.21 -9.48 9.41
C GLY A 16 -4.36 -10.09 10.52
N ALA A 17 -4.31 -9.47 11.70
CA ALA A 17 -3.63 -10.04 12.87
C ALA A 17 -4.26 -11.37 13.31
N LEU A 18 -5.60 -11.45 13.32
CA LEU A 18 -6.29 -12.72 13.58
C LEU A 18 -5.93 -13.77 12.53
N SER A 19 -5.93 -13.40 11.25
CA SER A 19 -5.57 -14.34 10.18
C SER A 19 -4.13 -14.86 10.33
N ILE A 20 -3.18 -14.00 10.71
CA ILE A 20 -1.77 -14.40 10.94
C ILE A 20 -1.64 -15.35 12.13
N LEU A 21 -2.47 -15.19 13.16
CA LEU A 21 -2.43 -16.05 14.35
C LEU A 21 -3.02 -17.45 14.11
N PHE A 22 -4.04 -17.56 13.26
CA PHE A 22 -4.82 -18.79 13.10
C PHE A 22 -4.58 -19.53 11.78
N LEU A 23 -3.95 -18.88 10.78
CA LEU A 23 -3.75 -19.47 9.45
C LEU A 23 -2.25 -19.66 9.18
N ASP A 24 -1.88 -20.84 8.68
CA ASP A 24 -0.56 -21.01 8.10
C ASP A 24 -0.39 -20.11 6.87
N LYS A 25 0.74 -19.43 6.79
CA LYS A 25 1.01 -18.45 5.73
C LYS A 25 1.09 -19.05 4.33
N LEU A 26 1.58 -20.30 4.21
CA LEU A 26 1.68 -20.98 2.91
C LEU A 26 0.33 -21.53 2.50
N ASP A 27 -0.45 -22.08 3.43
CA ASP A 27 -1.81 -22.53 3.14
C ASP A 27 -2.73 -21.39 2.76
N PHE A 28 -2.59 -20.25 3.42
CA PHE A 28 -3.30 -19.03 3.01
C PHE A 28 -2.93 -18.62 1.59
N GLN A 29 -1.64 -18.66 1.24
CA GLN A 29 -1.16 -18.35 -0.09
C GLN A 29 -1.71 -19.31 -1.15
N ARG A 30 -1.77 -20.63 -0.86
CA ARG A 30 -2.38 -21.64 -1.72
C ARG A 30 -3.88 -21.39 -1.94
N LYS A 31 -4.62 -21.07 -0.88
CA LYS A 31 -6.05 -20.75 -0.99
C LYS A 31 -6.31 -19.53 -1.88
N ILE A 32 -5.50 -18.47 -1.76
CA ILE A 32 -5.60 -17.31 -2.64
C ILE A 32 -5.28 -17.69 -4.09
N ASN A 33 -4.29 -18.56 -4.31
CA ASN A 33 -3.93 -19.03 -5.65
C ASN A 33 -5.05 -19.81 -6.33
N GLN A 34 -5.79 -20.64 -5.59
CA GLN A 34 -6.91 -21.43 -6.09
C GLN A 34 -8.08 -20.59 -6.61
N ILE A 35 -8.26 -19.36 -6.10
CA ILE A 35 -9.29 -18.42 -6.59
C ILE A 35 -8.85 -17.79 -7.92
N GLY A 36 -7.58 -17.92 -8.27
CA GLY A 36 -6.98 -17.29 -9.44
C GLY A 36 -7.51 -17.83 -10.77
N ASN A 37 -7.69 -16.92 -11.72
CA ASN A 37 -8.01 -17.21 -13.11
C ASN A 37 -7.42 -16.14 -14.04
N SER A 38 -7.43 -16.38 -15.36
CA SER A 38 -6.83 -15.47 -16.35
C SER A 38 -7.35 -14.04 -16.30
N GLY A 39 -8.63 -13.84 -15.99
CA GLY A 39 -9.22 -12.51 -15.86
C GLY A 39 -8.68 -11.76 -14.63
N PHE A 40 -8.62 -12.44 -13.48
CA PHE A 40 -7.99 -11.87 -12.29
C PHE A 40 -6.51 -11.61 -12.47
N ASP A 41 -5.78 -12.46 -13.18
CA ASP A 41 -4.35 -12.27 -13.46
C ASP A 41 -4.10 -10.93 -14.14
N VAL A 42 -4.88 -10.62 -15.18
CA VAL A 42 -4.77 -9.35 -15.90
C VAL A 42 -5.05 -8.17 -14.96
N VAL A 43 -6.16 -8.22 -14.24
CA VAL A 43 -6.53 -7.14 -13.31
C VAL A 43 -5.47 -6.92 -12.25
N MET A 44 -5.00 -7.99 -11.61
CA MET A 44 -4.03 -7.89 -10.52
C MET A 44 -2.64 -7.44 -10.99
N ARG A 45 -2.22 -7.85 -12.20
CA ARG A 45 -0.96 -7.40 -12.84
C ARG A 45 -0.96 -5.89 -13.11
N TYR A 46 -2.06 -5.31 -13.55
CA TYR A 46 -2.15 -3.86 -13.78
C TYR A 46 -2.39 -3.07 -12.50
N LEU A 47 -3.29 -3.55 -11.65
CA LEU A 47 -3.64 -2.86 -10.40
C LEU A 47 -2.45 -2.73 -9.44
N THR A 48 -1.52 -3.70 -9.46
CA THR A 48 -0.33 -3.64 -8.58
C THR A 48 0.53 -2.42 -8.83
N HIS A 49 0.54 -1.88 -10.07
CA HIS A 49 1.33 -0.69 -10.43
C HIS A 49 0.88 0.57 -9.69
N ALA A 50 -0.34 0.60 -9.17
CA ALA A 50 -0.78 1.68 -8.28
C ALA A 50 -0.01 1.74 -6.93
N GLY A 51 0.73 0.68 -6.59
CA GLY A 51 1.67 0.67 -5.45
C GLY A 51 3.09 1.09 -5.80
N ASP A 52 3.41 1.31 -7.08
CA ASP A 52 4.76 1.66 -7.55
C ASP A 52 5.09 3.13 -7.31
N GLY A 53 6.40 3.41 -7.25
CA GLY A 53 6.90 4.79 -7.13
C GLY A 53 6.51 5.70 -8.30
N ILE A 54 6.37 5.14 -9.53
CA ILE A 54 5.94 5.91 -10.71
C ILE A 54 4.50 6.39 -10.54
N PHE A 55 3.60 5.52 -10.12
CA PHE A 55 2.22 5.91 -9.83
C PHE A 55 2.16 6.96 -8.71
N ALA A 56 2.94 6.75 -7.65
CA ALA A 56 3.05 7.72 -6.56
C ALA A 56 3.47 9.11 -7.10
N LEU A 57 4.49 9.17 -7.96
CA LEU A 57 4.97 10.41 -8.57
C LEU A 57 3.88 11.08 -9.40
N LEU A 58 3.14 10.32 -10.22
CA LEU A 58 2.03 10.86 -11.02
C LEU A 58 0.94 11.46 -10.15
N VAL A 59 0.57 10.78 -9.04
CA VAL A 59 -0.40 11.30 -8.08
C VAL A 59 0.12 12.57 -7.40
N LEU A 60 1.39 12.62 -7.01
CA LEU A 60 2.01 13.81 -6.41
C LEU A 60 1.98 15.00 -7.36
N ILE A 61 2.31 14.80 -8.64
CA ILE A 61 2.23 15.83 -9.67
C ILE A 61 0.78 16.31 -9.82
N ALA A 62 -0.18 15.41 -9.94
CA ALA A 62 -1.59 15.77 -10.04
C ALA A 62 -2.08 16.59 -8.82
N LEU A 63 -1.64 16.21 -7.62
CA LEU A 63 -1.98 16.91 -6.38
C LEU A 63 -1.42 18.33 -6.34
N LEU A 64 -0.29 18.65 -6.99
CA LEU A 64 0.24 20.01 -7.08
C LEU A 64 -0.75 20.95 -7.77
N PHE A 65 -1.43 20.49 -8.82
CA PHE A 65 -2.42 21.28 -9.56
C PHE A 65 -3.78 21.37 -8.84
N ILE A 66 -4.01 20.53 -7.84
CA ILE A 66 -5.23 20.57 -7.03
C ILE A 66 -4.99 21.37 -5.74
N ARG A 67 -3.94 21.04 -4.99
CA ARG A 67 -3.64 21.62 -3.68
C ARG A 67 -2.19 21.37 -3.30
N ILE A 68 -1.34 22.38 -3.37
CA ILE A 68 0.10 22.29 -3.11
C ILE A 68 0.37 21.70 -1.71
N LYS A 69 -0.37 22.15 -0.70
CA LYS A 69 -0.25 21.63 0.67
C LYS A 69 -0.37 20.11 0.72
N THR A 70 -1.40 19.57 0.08
CA THR A 70 -1.63 18.12 0.06
C THR A 70 -0.52 17.37 -0.66
N ALA A 71 -0.04 17.90 -1.80
CA ALA A 71 1.06 17.33 -2.54
C ALA A 71 2.36 17.25 -1.71
N LEU A 72 2.70 18.32 -0.99
CA LEU A 72 3.90 18.36 -0.14
C LEU A 72 3.80 17.41 1.05
N ILE A 73 2.64 17.33 1.72
CA ILE A 73 2.43 16.38 2.81
C ILE A 73 2.52 14.93 2.28
N ALA A 74 1.94 14.66 1.10
CA ALA A 74 2.01 13.35 0.49
C ALA A 74 3.45 12.99 0.05
N LEU A 75 4.21 13.95 -0.49
CA LEU A 75 5.62 13.77 -0.85
C LEU A 75 6.47 13.40 0.38
N ILE A 76 6.33 14.15 1.48
CA ILE A 76 7.06 13.85 2.72
C ILE A 76 6.64 12.50 3.28
N SER A 77 5.33 12.22 3.32
CA SER A 77 4.81 10.95 3.82
C SER A 77 5.33 9.78 3.00
N PHE A 78 5.30 9.89 1.66
CA PHE A 78 5.82 8.87 0.76
C PHE A 78 7.33 8.67 0.92
N GLY A 79 8.10 9.76 0.96
CA GLY A 79 9.56 9.71 1.11
C GLY A 79 9.99 9.07 2.45
N LEU A 80 9.38 9.48 3.56
CA LEU A 80 9.63 8.88 4.88
C LEU A 80 9.24 7.40 4.91
N THR A 81 8.08 7.06 4.34
CA THR A 81 7.61 5.68 4.26
C THR A 81 8.56 4.82 3.44
N ALA A 82 8.98 5.29 2.27
CA ALA A 82 9.93 4.58 1.42
C ALA A 82 11.29 4.40 2.13
N GLY A 83 11.81 5.45 2.76
CA GLY A 83 13.06 5.39 3.52
C GLY A 83 13.02 4.38 4.67
N ILE A 84 11.97 4.41 5.48
CA ILE A 84 11.80 3.48 6.60
C ILE A 84 11.65 2.04 6.10
N VAL A 85 10.83 1.80 5.06
CA VAL A 85 10.67 0.46 4.47
C VAL A 85 11.99 -0.07 3.93
N GLN A 86 12.77 0.75 3.20
CA GLN A 86 14.07 0.33 2.69
C GLN A 86 15.09 0.07 3.81
N LEU A 87 15.12 0.93 4.83
CA LEU A 87 15.95 0.71 6.00
C LEU A 87 15.64 -0.64 6.66
N LEU A 88 14.37 -0.92 6.96
CA LEU A 88 13.94 -2.17 7.57
C LEU A 88 14.31 -3.40 6.72
N LYS A 89 14.11 -3.31 5.39
CA LYS A 89 14.46 -4.40 4.46
C LYS A 89 15.95 -4.72 4.43
N HIS A 90 16.79 -3.69 4.44
CA HIS A 90 18.23 -3.88 4.27
C HIS A 90 18.99 -4.10 5.58
N THR A 91 18.39 -3.77 6.74
CA THR A 91 18.99 -3.98 8.05
C THR A 91 18.41 -5.20 8.77
N PHE A 92 17.14 -5.12 9.16
CA PHE A 92 16.52 -6.10 10.06
C PHE A 92 15.92 -7.31 9.35
N PHE A 93 15.41 -7.14 8.12
CA PHE A 93 14.62 -8.18 7.43
C PHE A 93 15.24 -8.66 6.10
N LYS A 94 16.53 -8.47 5.94
CA LYS A 94 17.27 -8.81 4.72
C LYS A 94 17.12 -10.29 4.28
N THR A 95 17.00 -11.19 5.26
CA THR A 95 16.91 -12.65 5.00
C THR A 95 15.49 -13.14 4.76
N MET A 96 14.47 -12.29 4.96
CA MET A 96 13.07 -12.68 4.81
C MET A 96 12.75 -13.07 3.37
N LYS A 97 12.35 -14.33 3.19
CA LYS A 97 12.01 -14.90 1.88
C LYS A 97 10.56 -14.60 1.51
N ARG A 98 10.33 -14.42 0.19
CA ARG A 98 8.99 -14.23 -0.40
C ARG A 98 8.24 -15.56 -0.57
N PRO A 99 6.91 -15.53 -0.75
CA PRO A 99 6.14 -16.76 -0.96
C PRO A 99 6.68 -17.62 -2.09
N TYR A 100 7.10 -17.03 -3.21
CA TYR A 100 7.67 -17.73 -4.36
C TYR A 100 8.84 -18.65 -3.99
N TYR A 101 9.73 -18.21 -3.07
CA TYR A 101 10.86 -19.04 -2.63
C TYR A 101 10.43 -20.40 -2.08
N PHE A 102 9.30 -20.45 -1.40
CA PHE A 102 8.78 -21.68 -0.77
C PHE A 102 7.89 -22.50 -1.71
N LEU A 103 7.26 -21.86 -2.68
CA LEU A 103 6.22 -22.46 -3.52
C LEU A 103 6.68 -22.79 -4.95
N GLN A 104 7.88 -22.37 -5.36
CA GLN A 104 8.38 -22.57 -6.72
C GLN A 104 8.46 -24.04 -7.18
N SER A 105 8.54 -24.99 -6.25
CA SER A 105 8.56 -26.44 -6.51
C SER A 105 7.21 -27.11 -6.21
N ASP A 106 6.17 -26.34 -5.86
CA ASP A 106 4.83 -26.86 -5.58
C ASP A 106 4.10 -27.07 -6.91
N ALA A 107 3.90 -28.34 -7.29
CA ALA A 107 3.28 -28.69 -8.57
C ALA A 107 1.84 -28.22 -8.70
N ASP A 108 1.14 -28.06 -7.58
CA ASP A 108 -0.27 -27.64 -7.55
C ASP A 108 -0.42 -26.11 -7.50
N PHE A 109 0.70 -25.36 -7.39
CA PHE A 109 0.64 -23.91 -7.33
C PHE A 109 0.73 -23.30 -8.73
N ARG A 110 -0.31 -22.58 -9.12
CA ARG A 110 -0.39 -21.90 -10.41
C ARG A 110 0.42 -20.60 -10.40
N PHE A 111 1.44 -20.53 -11.24
CA PHE A 111 2.20 -19.30 -11.53
C PHE A 111 1.66 -18.63 -12.80
N ILE A 112 1.68 -17.30 -12.81
CA ILE A 112 1.27 -16.50 -13.95
C ILE A 112 2.45 -16.46 -14.93
N GLU A 113 2.22 -16.81 -16.19
CA GLU A 113 3.21 -16.77 -17.25
C GLU A 113 3.72 -15.33 -17.48
N ASP A 114 4.97 -15.19 -17.86
CA ASP A 114 5.64 -13.91 -18.12
C ASP A 114 5.56 -12.90 -16.97
N PHE A 115 5.47 -13.39 -15.73
CA PHE A 115 5.51 -12.56 -14.53
C PHE A 115 6.81 -12.78 -13.75
N THR A 116 7.48 -11.67 -13.38
CA THR A 116 8.75 -11.74 -12.63
C THR A 116 8.49 -11.98 -11.15
N TYR A 117 8.97 -13.12 -10.64
CA TYR A 117 8.89 -13.47 -9.23
C TYR A 117 10.20 -13.19 -8.50
N HIS A 118 10.12 -12.58 -7.34
CA HIS A 118 11.28 -12.34 -6.48
C HIS A 118 11.29 -13.32 -5.31
N THR A 119 12.48 -13.65 -4.80
CA THR A 119 12.68 -14.65 -3.73
C THR A 119 13.03 -14.07 -2.37
N SER A 120 13.49 -12.82 -2.31
CA SER A 120 14.05 -12.19 -1.09
C SER A 120 13.45 -10.82 -0.81
N ASN A 121 13.84 -10.23 0.34
CA ASN A 121 13.38 -8.90 0.78
C ASN A 121 11.86 -8.78 0.86
N SER A 122 11.19 -9.79 1.48
CA SER A 122 9.74 -9.84 1.56
C SER A 122 9.17 -8.75 2.48
N PHE A 123 9.70 -8.62 3.67
CA PHE A 123 9.09 -7.81 4.73
C PHE A 123 9.79 -6.46 4.93
N PRO A 124 9.02 -5.38 5.17
CA PRO A 124 7.60 -5.20 4.90
C PRO A 124 7.32 -4.90 3.41
N SER A 125 6.04 -4.95 2.98
CA SER A 125 5.66 -4.64 1.60
C SER A 125 5.76 -3.15 1.29
N GLY A 126 6.63 -2.79 0.33
CA GLY A 126 6.79 -1.42 -0.13
C GLY A 126 5.57 -0.87 -0.87
N HIS A 127 4.97 -1.66 -1.79
CA HIS A 127 3.76 -1.27 -2.51
C HIS A 127 2.60 -0.95 -1.57
N SER A 128 2.38 -1.81 -0.55
CA SER A 128 1.35 -1.57 0.45
C SER A 128 1.63 -0.30 1.25
N ALA A 129 2.87 -0.10 1.66
CA ALA A 129 3.26 1.09 2.41
C ALA A 129 3.04 2.38 1.58
N SER A 130 3.44 2.38 0.31
CA SER A 130 3.29 3.52 -0.60
C SER A 130 1.84 3.91 -0.83
N ILE A 131 1.01 2.93 -1.21
CA ILE A 131 -0.39 3.25 -1.53
C ILE A 131 -1.17 3.70 -0.28
N PHE A 132 -0.94 3.07 0.87
CA PHE A 132 -1.57 3.48 2.11
C PHE A 132 -1.10 4.86 2.58
N ALA A 133 0.17 5.22 2.39
CA ALA A 133 0.66 6.57 2.70
C ALA A 133 -0.07 7.62 1.88
N ILE A 134 -0.14 7.47 0.56
CA ILE A 134 -0.80 8.42 -0.34
C ILE A 134 -2.30 8.51 -0.05
N CYS A 135 -2.99 7.37 0.02
CA CYS A 135 -4.43 7.34 0.28
C CYS A 135 -4.78 7.93 1.65
N THR A 136 -3.94 7.74 2.67
CA THR A 136 -4.16 8.32 4.00
C THR A 136 -4.09 9.84 3.97
N VAL A 137 -3.10 10.44 3.29
CA VAL A 137 -2.99 11.89 3.16
C VAL A 137 -4.22 12.46 2.46
N ILE A 138 -4.61 11.87 1.32
CA ILE A 138 -5.77 12.33 0.56
C ILE A 138 -7.06 12.17 1.39
N ALA A 139 -7.26 11.02 2.04
CA ALA A 139 -8.43 10.77 2.88
C ALA A 139 -8.50 11.76 4.06
N TYR A 140 -7.37 12.13 4.64
CA TYR A 140 -7.30 13.12 5.72
C TYR A 140 -7.75 14.51 5.24
N GLN A 141 -7.36 14.92 4.04
CA GLN A 141 -7.78 16.17 3.44
C GLN A 141 -9.30 16.23 3.14
N TYR A 142 -9.85 15.08 2.80
CA TYR A 142 -11.28 14.93 2.49
C TYR A 142 -12.06 14.19 3.59
N LYS A 143 -11.66 14.35 4.85
CA LYS A 143 -12.29 13.68 6.02
C LYS A 143 -13.78 13.99 6.20
N SER A 144 -14.30 15.05 5.58
CA SER A 144 -15.74 15.37 5.54
C SER A 144 -16.52 14.63 4.45
N LYS A 145 -15.85 13.98 3.50
CA LYS A 145 -16.46 13.32 2.33
C LYS A 145 -16.37 11.81 2.46
N LEU A 146 -17.43 11.17 2.95
CA LEU A 146 -17.47 9.73 3.20
C LEU A 146 -17.15 8.91 1.94
N SER A 147 -17.72 9.27 0.78
CA SER A 147 -17.48 8.54 -0.47
C SER A 147 -16.01 8.50 -0.86
N ILE A 148 -15.30 9.62 -0.72
CA ILE A 148 -13.86 9.69 -1.02
C ILE A 148 -13.09 8.78 -0.05
N GLN A 149 -13.39 8.82 1.25
CA GLN A 149 -12.73 7.97 2.23
C GLN A 149 -12.94 6.48 1.92
N LEU A 150 -14.17 6.07 1.55
CA LEU A 150 -14.47 4.68 1.20
C LEU A 150 -13.75 4.24 -0.07
N ILE A 151 -13.77 5.05 -1.13
CA ILE A 151 -13.06 4.75 -2.38
C ILE A 151 -11.56 4.57 -2.11
N LEU A 152 -10.94 5.46 -1.35
CA LEU A 152 -9.50 5.42 -1.08
C LEU A 152 -9.10 4.21 -0.23
N VAL A 153 -9.88 3.84 0.79
CA VAL A 153 -9.55 2.69 1.63
C VAL A 153 -9.74 1.38 0.88
N ILE A 154 -10.80 1.24 0.09
CA ILE A 154 -11.02 0.06 -0.75
C ILE A 154 -9.90 -0.06 -1.78
N PHE A 155 -9.56 1.03 -2.45
CA PHE A 155 -8.46 1.06 -3.42
C PHE A 155 -7.14 0.65 -2.81
N ALA A 156 -6.76 1.22 -1.65
CA ALA A 156 -5.51 0.86 -0.96
C ALA A 156 -5.46 -0.62 -0.56
N ILE A 157 -6.58 -1.17 -0.06
CA ILE A 157 -6.69 -2.60 0.30
C ILE A 157 -6.54 -3.47 -0.94
N LEU A 158 -7.24 -3.15 -2.03
CA LEU A 158 -7.16 -3.92 -3.27
C LEU A 158 -5.75 -3.94 -3.84
N VAL A 159 -5.05 -2.79 -3.89
CA VAL A 159 -3.65 -2.71 -4.33
C VAL A 159 -2.74 -3.55 -3.43
N ALA A 160 -2.92 -3.51 -2.11
CA ALA A 160 -2.14 -4.35 -1.20
C ALA A 160 -2.40 -5.86 -1.43
N LEU A 161 -3.66 -6.26 -1.63
CA LEU A 161 -4.03 -7.65 -1.89
C LEU A 161 -3.46 -8.18 -3.21
N THR A 162 -3.21 -7.32 -4.21
CA THR A 162 -2.52 -7.75 -5.43
C THR A 162 -1.18 -8.40 -5.12
N ARG A 163 -0.48 -7.95 -4.07
CA ARG A 163 0.85 -8.46 -3.72
C ARG A 163 0.81 -9.89 -3.19
N VAL A 164 -0.28 -10.24 -2.49
CA VAL A 164 -0.52 -11.62 -2.04
C VAL A 164 -0.94 -12.47 -3.23
N TYR A 165 -1.91 -12.01 -4.03
CA TYR A 165 -2.36 -12.72 -5.22
C TYR A 165 -1.21 -13.05 -6.19
N LEU A 166 -0.34 -12.08 -6.46
CA LEU A 166 0.82 -12.21 -7.35
C LEU A 166 2.00 -12.95 -6.72
N CYS A 167 1.83 -13.60 -5.58
CA CYS A 167 2.89 -14.37 -4.89
C CYS A 167 4.16 -13.55 -4.57
N GLN A 168 4.01 -12.22 -4.41
CA GLN A 168 5.11 -11.30 -4.12
C GLN A 168 5.34 -11.09 -2.63
N HIS A 169 4.29 -11.15 -1.83
CA HIS A 169 4.32 -10.89 -0.39
C HIS A 169 3.33 -11.79 0.36
N PHE A 170 3.65 -12.11 1.60
CA PHE A 170 2.69 -12.71 2.52
C PHE A 170 1.71 -11.67 3.07
N LEU A 171 0.60 -12.13 3.64
CA LEU A 171 -0.39 -11.27 4.29
C LEU A 171 0.24 -10.36 5.36
N GLN A 172 1.14 -10.90 6.18
CA GLN A 172 1.86 -10.15 7.22
C GLN A 172 2.69 -8.99 6.66
N ASP A 173 3.27 -9.16 5.48
CA ASP A 173 4.11 -8.13 4.85
C ASP A 173 3.28 -6.93 4.41
N ILE A 174 2.09 -7.19 3.84
CA ILE A 174 1.18 -6.13 3.39
C ILE A 174 0.53 -5.40 4.56
N ILE A 175 0.23 -6.09 5.66
CA ILE A 175 -0.29 -5.48 6.88
C ILE A 175 0.76 -4.58 7.52
N ALA A 176 1.99 -5.05 7.67
CA ALA A 176 3.09 -4.24 8.20
C ALA A 176 3.36 -3.02 7.30
N GLY A 177 3.37 -3.21 5.97
CA GLY A 177 3.51 -2.10 5.03
C GLY A 177 2.39 -1.07 5.17
N SER A 178 1.13 -1.51 5.21
CA SER A 178 -0.03 -0.63 5.38
C SER A 178 0.00 0.14 6.71
N LEU A 179 0.45 -0.51 7.78
CA LEU A 179 0.61 0.12 9.10
C LEU A 179 1.67 1.24 9.04
N ILE A 180 2.84 0.96 8.49
CA ILE A 180 3.92 1.96 8.35
C ILE A 180 3.43 3.15 7.52
N GLY A 181 2.88 2.91 6.33
CA GLY A 181 2.40 3.96 5.44
C GLY A 181 1.30 4.81 6.06
N THR A 182 0.30 4.17 6.67
CA THR A 182 -0.82 4.88 7.31
C THR A 182 -0.36 5.72 8.50
N LEU A 183 0.46 5.18 9.40
CA LEU A 183 0.89 5.91 10.59
C LEU A 183 1.74 7.13 10.23
N ILE A 184 2.72 6.96 9.34
CA ILE A 184 3.57 8.07 8.89
C ILE A 184 2.71 9.16 8.25
N ALA A 185 1.84 8.80 7.32
CA ALA A 185 1.00 9.76 6.60
C ALA A 185 -0.02 10.46 7.51
N TYR A 186 -0.61 9.74 8.45
CA TYR A 186 -1.56 10.29 9.41
C TYR A 186 -0.90 11.32 10.33
N TYR A 187 0.24 10.99 10.92
CA TYR A 187 0.96 11.91 11.79
C TYR A 187 1.55 13.08 11.00
N ALA A 188 2.11 12.85 9.81
CA ALA A 188 2.56 13.93 8.94
C ALA A 188 1.42 14.91 8.63
N SER A 189 0.22 14.39 8.33
CA SER A 189 -0.96 15.23 8.09
C SER A 189 -1.35 16.06 9.32
N ILE A 190 -1.39 15.46 10.50
CA ILE A 190 -1.72 16.19 11.76
C ILE A 190 -0.72 17.32 12.02
N PHE A 191 0.57 17.07 11.86
CA PHE A 191 1.60 18.04 12.23
C PHE A 191 1.84 19.13 11.17
N LEU A 192 1.68 18.80 9.87
CA LEU A 192 2.03 19.71 8.79
C LEU A 192 0.83 20.50 8.26
N GLU A 193 -0.38 19.92 8.27
CA GLU A 193 -1.56 20.59 7.72
C GLU A 193 -1.81 21.98 8.35
N PRO A 194 -1.78 22.17 9.69
CA PRO A 194 -2.03 23.48 10.28
C PRO A 194 -0.95 24.51 9.93
N LYS A 195 0.31 24.05 9.78
CA LYS A 195 1.47 24.92 9.51
C LYS A 195 1.48 25.46 8.09
N TRP A 196 0.88 24.73 7.14
CA TRP A 196 0.94 25.03 5.71
C TRP A 196 -0.39 25.53 5.12
N ASN A 197 -1.22 26.16 5.93
CA ASN A 197 -2.49 26.72 5.46
C ASN A 197 -2.32 27.77 4.35
N HIS A 198 -1.19 28.48 4.32
CA HIS A 198 -0.84 29.43 3.24
C HIS A 198 -0.61 28.76 1.89
N LEU A 199 -0.34 27.44 1.86
CA LEU A 199 -0.16 26.63 0.65
C LEU A 199 -1.45 25.92 0.22
N ASP A 200 -2.58 26.25 0.81
CA ASP A 200 -3.89 25.67 0.47
C ASP A 200 -4.47 26.27 -0.82
N LYS A 201 -3.71 26.11 -1.89
CA LYS A 201 -4.02 26.61 -3.23
C LYS A 201 -3.39 25.70 -4.29
N PRO A 202 -3.93 25.69 -5.53
CA PRO A 202 -3.30 24.99 -6.65
C PRO A 202 -2.02 25.69 -7.12
N LEU A 203 -1.13 24.91 -7.74
CA LEU A 203 -0.03 25.48 -8.52
C LEU A 203 -0.60 26.13 -9.77
N ARG A 204 -0.31 27.42 -9.98
CA ARG A 204 -0.63 28.12 -11.23
C ARG A 204 0.66 28.23 -12.04
N LEU A 205 0.66 27.69 -13.24
CA LEU A 205 1.69 28.01 -14.23
C LEU A 205 1.34 29.42 -14.71
N ASN A 206 2.21 30.39 -14.42
CA ASN A 206 2.04 31.74 -14.96
C ASN A 206 2.07 31.64 -16.51
N GLU A 207 1.01 32.11 -17.16
CA GLU A 207 0.99 32.37 -18.59
C GLU A 207 1.93 33.51 -18.91
#